data_568ac6e6eb32665ce43f6f64d5a19061
#
_entry.id   568ac6e6eb32665ce43f6f64d5a19061
#
_cell.length_a   1.000
_cell.length_b   1.000
_cell.length_c   1.000
_cell.angle_alpha   90.00
_cell.angle_beta   90.00
_cell.angle_gamma   90.00
#
_symmetry.space_group_name_H-M   'P 1'
#
loop_
_entity.id
_entity.type
_entity.pdbx_description
1 polymer ?
#
loop_
_entity_poly.entity_id
_entity_poly.type
_entity_poly.pdbx_seq_one_letter_code
_entity_poly.pdbx_strand_id
1 'polypeptide(L)'
;GAQPSIWKKYNERLPFEARIDSVINWFKMPEPIRPRLVLIYFHEPDKTGHRYGPRSDKTKSMVEKMDTLLGNIIKQIKTLDIYNRLNIIILSDHGMAETSNKKIIPINKYINTKKIKTEGSGPYALLYSDDKNELNKAYNNLKKIDKINIYKKKDMPKYWHFSNHYRIKDLLIV
;
A
#
# COMPACT_ATOMS: atom_id res chain seq x y z
N GLY A 1 16.98 -1.69 -11.16
CA GLY A 1 16.92 -0.70 -10.09
C GLY A 1 18.00 -0.97 -9.05
N ALA A 2 18.34 0.01 -8.22
CA ALA A 2 19.30 -0.17 -7.14
C ALA A 2 18.76 -1.19 -6.12
N GLN A 3 19.61 -2.11 -5.70
CA GLN A 3 19.29 -3.04 -4.64
C GLN A 3 19.88 -2.53 -3.30
N PRO A 4 19.21 -2.82 -2.16
CA PRO A 4 19.80 -2.54 -0.86
C PRO A 4 21.13 -3.29 -0.66
N SER A 5 22.05 -2.72 0.11
CA SER A 5 23.34 -3.37 0.44
C SER A 5 23.14 -4.66 1.23
N ILE A 6 22.13 -4.68 2.09
CA ILE A 6 21.74 -5.84 2.90
C ILE A 6 20.22 -5.96 2.81
N TRP A 7 19.73 -7.16 2.60
CA TRP A 7 18.29 -7.42 2.58
C TRP A 7 17.97 -8.85 2.99
N LYS A 8 16.75 -9.06 3.43
CA LYS A 8 16.18 -10.38 3.68
C LYS A 8 14.94 -10.57 2.85
N LYS A 9 14.81 -11.74 2.21
CA LYS A 9 13.59 -12.10 1.49
C LYS A 9 12.39 -12.05 2.45
N TYR A 10 11.32 -11.45 2.00
CA TYR A 10 10.08 -11.43 2.76
C TYR A 10 9.59 -12.85 3.06
N ASN A 11 9.29 -13.09 4.33
CA ASN A 11 8.71 -14.32 4.81
C ASN A 11 7.61 -13.98 5.83
N GLU A 12 6.36 -14.20 5.46
CA GLU A 12 5.21 -13.91 6.30
C GLU A 12 5.21 -14.72 7.60
N ARG A 13 5.77 -15.94 7.57
CA ARG A 13 5.85 -16.84 8.73
C ARG A 13 6.93 -16.46 9.72
N LEU A 14 7.84 -15.57 9.34
CA LEU A 14 8.90 -15.12 10.25
C LEU A 14 8.27 -14.25 11.35
N PRO A 15 8.46 -14.59 12.64
CA PRO A 15 8.00 -13.77 13.75
C PRO A 15 8.47 -12.33 13.65
N PHE A 16 7.66 -11.39 14.13
CA PHE A 16 8.00 -9.97 14.07
C PHE A 16 9.23 -9.64 14.89
N GLU A 17 9.40 -10.31 16.03
CA GLU A 17 10.57 -10.21 16.88
C GLU A 17 11.86 -10.56 16.12
N ALA A 18 11.86 -11.63 15.33
CA ALA A 18 13.02 -12.02 14.54
C ALA A 18 13.37 -11.01 13.42
N ARG A 19 12.37 -10.25 12.93
CA ARG A 19 12.63 -9.12 12.02
C ARG A 19 13.31 -7.98 12.78
N ILE A 20 12.85 -7.69 13.99
CA ILE A 20 13.43 -6.67 14.86
C ILE A 20 14.88 -7.03 15.22
N ASP A 21 15.13 -8.28 15.63
CA ASP A 21 16.47 -8.76 15.93
C ASP A 21 17.43 -8.56 14.75
N SER A 22 16.92 -8.75 13.53
CA SER A 22 17.72 -8.50 12.34
C SER A 22 18.13 -7.04 12.21
N VAL A 23 17.20 -6.10 12.46
CA VAL A 23 17.46 -4.66 12.43
C VAL A 23 18.46 -4.26 13.52
N ILE A 24 18.26 -4.75 14.74
CA ILE A 24 19.18 -4.49 15.86
C ILE A 24 20.58 -4.99 15.55
N ASN A 25 20.71 -6.19 14.97
CA ASN A 25 22.01 -6.74 14.59
C ASN A 25 22.66 -5.91 13.47
N TRP A 26 21.91 -5.40 12.52
CA TRP A 26 22.46 -4.49 11.49
C TRP A 26 22.96 -3.17 12.08
N PHE A 27 22.26 -2.61 13.06
CA PHE A 27 22.71 -1.40 13.73
C PHE A 27 23.95 -1.61 14.64
N LYS A 28 24.22 -2.85 15.09
CA LYS A 28 25.44 -3.22 15.82
C LYS A 28 26.66 -3.45 14.93
N MET A 29 26.49 -3.46 13.60
CA MET A 29 27.62 -3.62 12.69
C MET A 29 28.63 -2.46 12.82
N PRO A 30 29.91 -2.69 12.49
CA PRO A 30 30.92 -1.63 12.39
C PRO A 30 30.46 -0.51 11.45
N GLU A 31 30.78 0.75 11.80
CA GLU A 31 30.30 1.93 11.08
C GLU A 31 30.50 1.88 9.54
N PRO A 32 31.64 1.42 8.99
CA PRO A 32 31.87 1.40 7.56
C PRO A 32 30.88 0.51 6.76
N ILE A 33 30.30 -0.50 7.39
CA ILE A 33 29.38 -1.47 6.76
C ILE A 33 27.95 -1.41 7.32
N ARG A 34 27.75 -0.56 8.34
CA ARG A 34 26.44 -0.37 8.97
C ARG A 34 25.48 0.31 7.98
N PRO A 35 24.27 -0.22 7.77
CA PRO A 35 23.27 0.45 6.92
C PRO A 35 22.85 1.80 7.53
N ARG A 36 22.79 2.84 6.70
CA ARG A 36 22.37 4.20 7.09
C ARG A 36 20.85 4.38 7.01
N LEU A 37 20.18 3.54 6.25
CA LEU A 37 18.72 3.49 6.12
C LEU A 37 18.29 2.04 6.28
N VAL A 38 17.35 1.78 7.16
CA VAL A 38 16.73 0.47 7.34
C VAL A 38 15.22 0.60 7.18
N LEU A 39 14.65 -0.23 6.33
CA LEU A 39 13.21 -0.37 6.15
C LEU A 39 12.77 -1.70 6.74
N ILE A 40 11.79 -1.67 7.62
CA ILE A 40 11.17 -2.85 8.21
C ILE A 40 9.68 -2.82 7.91
N TYR A 41 9.12 -3.96 7.51
CA TYR A 41 7.71 -4.08 7.15
C TYR A 41 7.02 -5.11 8.04
N PHE A 42 5.84 -4.76 8.50
CA PHE A 42 4.91 -5.64 9.21
C PHE A 42 3.60 -5.72 8.42
N HIS A 43 3.08 -6.91 8.22
CA HIS A 43 1.83 -7.13 7.47
C HIS A 43 0.57 -7.03 8.33
N GLU A 44 0.73 -6.77 9.61
CA GLU A 44 -0.37 -6.48 10.54
C GLU A 44 -0.40 -4.98 10.85
N PRO A 45 -1.56 -4.41 11.11
CA PRO A 45 -2.89 -5.03 11.32
C PRO A 45 -3.70 -5.28 10.03
N ASP A 46 -3.14 -5.07 8.85
CA ASP A 46 -3.83 -5.20 7.56
C ASP A 46 -4.48 -6.57 7.36
N LYS A 47 -3.71 -7.63 7.54
CA LYS A 47 -4.20 -9.01 7.38
C LYS A 47 -5.38 -9.33 8.32
N THR A 48 -5.29 -8.90 9.57
CA THR A 48 -6.36 -9.08 10.54
C THR A 48 -7.58 -8.25 10.17
N GLY A 49 -7.38 -7.01 9.72
CA GLY A 49 -8.44 -6.13 9.24
C GLY A 49 -9.19 -6.70 8.03
N HIS A 50 -8.48 -7.25 7.05
CA HIS A 50 -9.10 -7.93 5.91
C HIS A 50 -9.94 -9.15 6.32
N ARG A 51 -9.48 -9.90 7.32
CA ARG A 51 -10.16 -11.13 7.74
C ARG A 51 -11.39 -10.89 8.62
N TYR A 52 -11.33 -9.88 9.49
CA TYR A 52 -12.35 -9.68 10.54
C TYR A 52 -13.06 -8.35 10.44
N GLY A 53 -12.65 -7.49 9.54
CA GLY A 53 -13.14 -6.13 9.39
C GLY A 53 -12.33 -5.10 10.20
N PRO A 54 -12.23 -3.87 9.71
CA PRO A 54 -11.37 -2.83 10.31
C PRO A 54 -11.83 -2.39 11.71
N ARG A 55 -13.11 -2.57 12.04
CA ARG A 55 -13.69 -2.16 13.33
C ARG A 55 -13.90 -3.31 14.32
N SER A 56 -13.44 -4.52 13.98
CA SER A 56 -13.61 -5.69 14.87
C SER A 56 -12.70 -5.61 16.10
N ASP A 57 -13.11 -6.23 17.20
CA ASP A 57 -12.28 -6.35 18.41
C ASP A 57 -10.95 -7.06 18.12
N LYS A 58 -10.94 -7.99 17.18
CA LYS A 58 -9.71 -8.69 16.75
C LYS A 58 -8.72 -7.73 16.08
N THR A 59 -9.21 -6.82 15.24
CA THR A 59 -8.36 -5.81 14.63
C THR A 59 -7.86 -4.81 15.66
N LYS A 60 -8.72 -4.39 16.58
CA LYS A 60 -8.32 -3.53 17.71
C LYS A 60 -7.22 -4.19 18.55
N SER A 61 -7.41 -5.43 18.98
CA SER A 61 -6.39 -6.17 19.74
C SER A 61 -5.09 -6.35 18.95
N MET A 62 -5.16 -6.50 17.63
CA MET A 62 -3.96 -6.56 16.80
C MET A 62 -3.22 -5.22 16.76
N VAL A 63 -3.93 -4.09 16.69
CA VAL A 63 -3.32 -2.75 16.78
C VAL A 63 -2.61 -2.58 18.13
N GLU A 64 -3.24 -2.94 19.24
CA GLU A 64 -2.64 -2.89 20.58
C GLU A 64 -1.38 -3.78 20.69
N LYS A 65 -1.42 -4.95 20.04
CA LYS A 65 -0.24 -5.83 19.94
C LYS A 65 0.89 -5.18 19.13
N MET A 66 0.56 -4.52 18.03
CA MET A 66 1.56 -3.81 17.21
C MET A 66 2.16 -2.62 17.96
N ASP A 67 1.38 -1.91 18.76
CA ASP A 67 1.87 -0.84 19.64
C ASP A 67 2.86 -1.40 20.68
N THR A 68 2.52 -2.51 21.31
CA THR A 68 3.42 -3.20 22.26
C THR A 68 4.73 -3.61 21.58
N LEU A 69 4.64 -4.14 20.35
CA LEU A 69 5.81 -4.51 19.55
C LEU A 69 6.69 -3.28 19.28
N LEU A 70 6.08 -2.16 18.90
CA LEU A 70 6.79 -0.90 18.68
C LEU A 70 7.49 -0.42 19.94
N GLY A 71 6.82 -0.48 21.08
CA GLY A 71 7.44 -0.17 22.38
C GLY A 71 8.68 -1.01 22.66
N ASN A 72 8.65 -2.30 22.30
CA ASN A 72 9.80 -3.20 22.45
C ASN A 72 10.94 -2.86 21.47
N ILE A 73 10.61 -2.48 20.23
CA ILE A 73 11.62 -1.98 19.27
C ILE A 73 12.32 -0.76 19.82
N ILE A 74 11.58 0.22 20.31
CA ILE A 74 12.13 1.47 20.84
C ILE A 74 13.02 1.19 22.05
N LYS A 75 12.60 0.30 22.96
CA LYS A 75 13.42 -0.11 24.10
C LYS A 75 14.77 -0.71 23.66
N GLN A 76 14.76 -1.59 22.67
CA GLN A 76 15.99 -2.20 22.14
C GLN A 76 16.88 -1.17 21.43
N ILE A 77 16.31 -0.30 20.60
CA ILE A 77 17.05 0.75 19.90
C ILE A 77 17.72 1.71 20.89
N LYS A 78 17.07 2.03 22.02
CA LYS A 78 17.64 2.90 23.09
C LYS A 78 18.91 2.33 23.71
N THR A 79 19.16 1.02 23.63
CA THR A 79 20.40 0.41 24.14
C THR A 79 21.58 0.51 23.16
N LEU A 80 21.37 1.03 21.95
CA LEU A 80 22.41 1.13 20.93
C LEU A 80 23.19 2.44 21.07
N ASP A 81 24.50 2.40 20.91
CA ASP A 81 25.40 3.57 20.97
C ASP A 81 25.02 4.67 19.97
N ILE A 82 24.34 4.28 18.89
CA ILE A 82 23.91 5.19 17.82
C ILE A 82 22.55 5.83 18.08
N TYR A 83 21.86 5.50 19.16
CA TYR A 83 20.48 5.93 19.42
C TYR A 83 20.26 7.44 19.19
N ASN A 84 21.14 8.27 19.72
CA ASN A 84 21.04 9.72 19.60
C ASN A 84 21.24 10.26 18.18
N ARG A 85 21.64 9.41 17.25
CA ARG A 85 21.82 9.72 15.80
C ARG A 85 20.76 9.08 14.92
N LEU A 86 19.80 8.34 15.52
CA LEU A 86 18.74 7.67 14.78
C LEU A 86 17.50 8.54 14.65
N ASN A 87 16.94 8.56 13.45
CA ASN A 87 15.60 9.04 13.21
C ASN A 87 14.69 7.84 13.00
N ILE A 88 13.56 7.80 13.68
CA ILE A 88 12.56 6.74 13.58
C ILE A 88 11.33 7.32 12.89
N ILE A 89 10.94 6.73 11.76
CA ILE A 89 9.75 7.12 11.01
C ILE A 89 8.79 5.94 11.03
N ILE A 90 7.59 6.16 11.52
CA ILE A 90 6.51 5.18 11.56
C ILE A 90 5.40 5.66 10.63
N LEU A 91 5.01 4.82 9.68
CA LEU A 91 3.97 5.18 8.71
C LEU A 91 3.14 3.94 8.34
N SER A 92 1.96 4.20 7.82
CA SER A 92 1.12 3.23 7.15
C SER A 92 1.17 3.47 5.65
N ASP A 93 1.09 2.42 4.85
CA ASP A 93 0.99 2.50 3.39
C ASP A 93 -0.43 2.90 2.94
N HIS A 94 -1.45 2.52 3.71
CA HIS A 94 -2.85 2.92 3.49
C HIS A 94 -3.68 2.77 4.77
N GLY A 95 -4.90 3.26 4.69
CA GLY A 95 -5.94 2.99 5.69
C GLY A 95 -6.80 1.80 5.29
N MET A 96 -7.87 1.53 6.06
CA MET A 96 -8.83 0.48 5.78
C MET A 96 -10.25 0.97 6.05
N ALA A 97 -11.15 0.72 5.11
CA ALA A 97 -12.56 1.04 5.22
C ALA A 97 -13.42 -0.22 5.16
N GLU A 98 -14.54 -0.20 5.86
CA GLU A 98 -15.51 -1.28 5.77
C GLU A 98 -16.23 -1.25 4.43
N THR A 99 -16.25 -2.40 3.75
CA THR A 99 -16.91 -2.57 2.46
C THR A 99 -18.16 -3.46 2.60
N SER A 100 -19.06 -3.37 1.64
CA SER A 100 -20.28 -4.18 1.61
C SER A 100 -20.59 -4.62 0.19
N ASN A 101 -21.02 -5.86 0.03
CA ASN A 101 -21.48 -6.38 -1.25
C ASN A 101 -22.68 -5.58 -1.83
N LYS A 102 -23.41 -4.85 -0.98
CA LYS A 102 -24.49 -3.95 -1.40
C LYS A 102 -23.99 -2.63 -2.01
N LYS A 103 -22.70 -2.34 -1.88
CA LYS A 103 -22.07 -1.10 -2.36
C LYS A 103 -21.11 -1.33 -3.53
N ILE A 104 -21.18 -2.48 -4.19
CA ILE A 104 -20.35 -2.80 -5.36
C ILE A 104 -20.90 -2.09 -6.58
N ILE A 105 -20.03 -1.41 -7.31
CA ILE A 105 -20.33 -0.82 -8.62
C ILE A 105 -19.71 -1.72 -9.70
N PRO A 106 -20.53 -2.52 -10.42
CA PRO A 106 -20.02 -3.41 -11.45
C PRO A 106 -19.71 -2.61 -12.73
N ILE A 107 -18.48 -2.12 -12.86
CA ILE A 107 -18.05 -1.25 -13.98
C ILE A 107 -18.25 -1.90 -15.36
N ASN A 108 -18.20 -3.24 -15.44
CA ASN A 108 -18.47 -3.99 -16.66
C ASN A 108 -19.88 -3.75 -17.28
N LYS A 109 -20.83 -3.24 -16.50
CA LYS A 109 -22.15 -2.81 -17.01
C LYS A 109 -22.12 -1.48 -17.77
N TYR A 110 -21.05 -0.72 -17.64
CA TYR A 110 -20.92 0.63 -18.19
C TYR A 110 -19.90 0.75 -19.29
N ILE A 111 -19.15 -0.32 -19.56
CA ILE A 111 -18.09 -0.36 -20.56
C ILE A 111 -18.25 -1.56 -21.49
N ASN A 112 -17.71 -1.45 -22.69
CA ASN A 112 -17.61 -2.57 -23.61
C ASN A 112 -16.38 -3.43 -23.27
N THR A 113 -16.59 -4.51 -22.50
CA THR A 113 -15.51 -5.40 -22.02
C THR A 113 -14.78 -6.16 -23.13
N LYS A 114 -15.34 -6.22 -24.34
CA LYS A 114 -14.67 -6.82 -25.51
C LYS A 114 -13.60 -5.89 -26.09
N LYS A 115 -13.75 -4.58 -25.92
CA LYS A 115 -12.85 -3.56 -26.47
C LYS A 115 -12.02 -2.84 -25.41
N ILE A 116 -12.50 -2.76 -24.16
CA ILE A 116 -11.84 -2.09 -23.06
C ILE A 116 -11.30 -3.13 -22.09
N LYS A 117 -10.00 -3.08 -21.85
CA LYS A 117 -9.30 -3.89 -20.85
C LYS A 117 -9.30 -3.15 -19.53
N THR A 118 -9.41 -3.91 -18.43
CA THR A 118 -9.41 -3.40 -17.08
C THR A 118 -8.25 -4.01 -16.29
N GLU A 119 -7.49 -3.19 -15.59
CA GLU A 119 -6.47 -3.60 -14.63
C GLU A 119 -6.79 -3.01 -13.25
N GLY A 120 -6.60 -3.78 -12.19
CA GLY A 120 -6.98 -3.41 -10.83
C GLY A 120 -8.40 -3.84 -10.48
N SER A 121 -8.70 -3.78 -9.20
CA SER A 121 -9.99 -4.10 -8.61
C SER A 121 -10.11 -3.49 -7.22
N GLY A 122 -11.33 -3.47 -6.66
CA GLY A 122 -11.57 -2.88 -5.35
C GLY A 122 -11.66 -1.36 -5.42
N PRO A 123 -10.80 -0.60 -4.74
CA PRO A 123 -10.93 0.86 -4.64
C PRO A 123 -10.53 1.61 -5.91
N TYR A 124 -9.89 0.98 -6.87
CA TYR A 124 -9.52 1.62 -8.13
C TYR A 124 -9.50 0.63 -9.30
N ALA A 125 -9.65 1.16 -10.51
CA ALA A 125 -9.44 0.40 -11.74
C ALA A 125 -8.83 1.28 -12.83
N LEU A 126 -7.91 0.73 -13.60
CA LEU A 126 -7.35 1.35 -14.79
C LEU A 126 -8.00 0.75 -16.04
N LEU A 127 -8.46 1.60 -16.94
CA LEU A 127 -9.06 1.19 -18.20
C LEU A 127 -8.17 1.63 -19.36
N TYR A 128 -8.08 0.79 -20.38
CA TYR A 128 -7.37 1.10 -21.61
C TYR A 128 -7.92 0.39 -22.82
N SER A 129 -7.74 1.00 -23.97
CA SER A 129 -8.16 0.46 -25.28
C SER A 129 -7.42 1.17 -26.40
N ASP A 130 -7.21 0.46 -27.49
CA ASP A 130 -6.74 1.07 -28.74
C ASP A 130 -7.87 1.87 -29.42
N ASP A 131 -9.13 1.53 -29.13
CA ASP A 131 -10.33 2.23 -29.63
C ASP A 131 -10.65 3.45 -28.76
N LYS A 132 -10.21 4.63 -29.19
CA LYS A 132 -10.42 5.90 -28.48
C LYS A 132 -11.90 6.31 -28.39
N ASN A 133 -12.73 5.88 -29.34
CA ASN A 133 -14.18 6.16 -29.29
C ASN A 133 -14.83 5.36 -28.16
N GLU A 134 -14.47 4.10 -28.00
CA GLU A 134 -14.96 3.27 -26.90
C GLU A 134 -14.48 3.79 -25.54
N LEU A 135 -13.23 4.27 -25.43
CA LEU A 135 -12.74 4.92 -24.19
C LEU A 135 -13.56 6.19 -23.86
N ASN A 136 -13.88 7.01 -24.86
CA ASN A 136 -14.68 8.21 -24.62
C ASN A 136 -16.13 7.86 -24.20
N LYS A 137 -16.72 6.82 -24.80
CA LYS A 137 -18.04 6.33 -24.37
C LYS A 137 -17.99 5.83 -22.92
N ALA A 138 -16.99 5.02 -22.58
CA ALA A 138 -16.79 4.52 -21.22
C ALA A 138 -16.64 5.67 -20.22
N TYR A 139 -15.79 6.66 -20.53
CA TYR A 139 -15.61 7.84 -19.71
C TYR A 139 -16.95 8.57 -19.46
N ASN A 140 -17.74 8.82 -20.50
CA ASN A 140 -19.01 9.53 -20.40
C ASN A 140 -20.07 8.73 -19.62
N ASN A 141 -20.08 7.39 -19.75
CA ASN A 141 -20.99 6.53 -19.00
C ASN A 141 -20.63 6.49 -17.52
N LEU A 142 -19.35 6.27 -17.22
CA LEU A 142 -18.85 6.14 -15.85
C LEU A 142 -18.93 7.48 -15.10
N LYS A 143 -18.71 8.60 -15.77
CA LYS A 143 -18.82 9.94 -15.15
C LYS A 143 -20.22 10.25 -14.60
N LYS A 144 -21.24 9.55 -15.07
CA LYS A 144 -22.65 9.71 -14.61
C LYS A 144 -22.94 8.96 -13.31
N ILE A 145 -22.01 8.09 -12.87
CA ILE A 145 -22.20 7.29 -11.66
C ILE A 145 -21.77 8.15 -10.47
N ASP A 146 -22.72 8.42 -9.61
CA ASP A 146 -22.46 9.03 -8.30
C ASP A 146 -21.58 8.10 -7.46
N LYS A 147 -20.64 8.50 -6.69
CA LYS A 147 -19.75 7.70 -5.82
C LYS A 147 -18.51 7.11 -6.48
N ILE A 148 -18.21 7.41 -7.72
CA ILE A 148 -16.92 7.16 -8.33
C ILE A 148 -16.38 8.44 -8.97
N ASN A 149 -15.07 8.55 -8.98
CA ASN A 149 -14.39 9.57 -9.75
C ASN A 149 -13.68 8.91 -10.91
N ILE A 150 -13.80 9.49 -12.11
CA ILE A 150 -13.09 9.02 -13.28
C ILE A 150 -12.19 10.13 -13.82
N TYR A 151 -10.94 9.76 -14.08
CA TYR A 151 -9.91 10.66 -14.58
C TYR A 151 -9.35 10.15 -15.90
N LYS A 152 -9.20 11.03 -16.88
CA LYS A 152 -8.30 10.75 -17.99
C LYS A 152 -6.87 10.86 -17.48
N LYS A 153 -5.95 10.11 -18.05
CA LYS A 153 -4.53 10.12 -17.64
C LYS A 153 -3.95 11.53 -17.48
N LYS A 154 -4.25 12.43 -18.42
CA LYS A 154 -3.76 13.82 -18.41
C LYS A 154 -4.41 14.71 -17.34
N ASP A 155 -5.57 14.32 -16.83
CA ASP A 155 -6.40 15.12 -15.92
C ASP A 155 -6.28 14.61 -14.47
N MET A 156 -5.39 13.65 -14.19
CA MET A 156 -5.14 13.17 -12.84
C MET A 156 -4.52 14.29 -11.97
N PRO A 157 -4.90 14.37 -10.68
CA PRO A 157 -4.35 15.36 -9.77
C PRO A 157 -2.82 15.29 -9.72
N LYS A 158 -2.14 16.41 -9.96
CA LYS A 158 -0.67 16.46 -10.00
C LYS A 158 0.00 16.02 -8.71
N TYR A 159 -0.62 16.30 -7.56
CA TYR A 159 -0.10 15.93 -6.24
C TYR A 159 -0.13 14.42 -5.96
N TRP A 160 -0.83 13.63 -6.77
CA TRP A 160 -0.74 12.16 -6.69
C TRP A 160 0.56 11.62 -7.26
N HIS A 161 1.29 12.42 -8.03
CA HIS A 161 2.50 11.96 -8.75
C HIS A 161 2.26 10.68 -9.57
N PHE A 162 1.03 10.51 -10.06
CA PHE A 162 0.52 9.30 -10.71
C PHE A 162 -0.09 9.64 -12.07
N SER A 163 0.74 9.98 -13.07
CA SER A 163 0.27 10.22 -14.44
C SER A 163 1.35 10.02 -15.50
N ASN A 164 2.63 10.16 -15.18
CA ASN A 164 3.70 10.29 -16.18
C ASN A 164 4.29 8.96 -16.66
N HIS A 165 3.98 7.82 -16.02
CA HIS A 165 4.56 6.55 -16.39
C HIS A 165 3.76 5.85 -17.50
N TYR A 166 4.44 5.11 -18.41
CA TYR A 166 3.78 4.40 -19.52
C TYR A 166 2.82 3.28 -19.06
N ARG A 167 3.02 2.73 -17.85
CA ARG A 167 2.13 1.71 -17.27
C ARG A 167 0.80 2.28 -16.80
N ILE A 168 0.71 3.58 -16.59
CA ILE A 168 -0.55 4.23 -16.23
C ILE A 168 -1.38 4.35 -17.49
N LYS A 169 -2.58 3.81 -17.43
CA LYS A 169 -3.46 3.61 -18.57
C LYS A 169 -4.27 4.85 -18.91
N ASP A 170 -5.18 4.75 -19.87
CA ASP A 170 -5.93 5.88 -20.43
C ASP A 170 -6.89 6.53 -19.45
N LEU A 171 -7.57 5.72 -18.64
CA LEU A 171 -8.54 6.17 -17.63
C LEU A 171 -8.24 5.52 -16.28
N LEU A 172 -8.45 6.27 -15.21
CA LEU A 172 -8.43 5.80 -13.83
C LEU A 172 -9.81 6.01 -13.22
N ILE A 173 -10.34 4.98 -12.57
CA ILE A 173 -11.54 5.02 -11.72
C ILE A 173 -11.08 4.90 -10.27
N VAL A 174 -11.62 5.77 -9.39
CA VAL A 174 -11.39 5.75 -7.94
C VAL A 174 -12.71 5.87 -7.22
#